data_6f3cceb6a82bc09b1e78d5d9362d88ae
#
_entry.id   6f3cceb6a82bc09b1e78d5d9362d88ae
#
_cell.length_a   1.000
_cell.length_b   1.000
_cell.length_c   1.000
_cell.angle_alpha   90.00
_cell.angle_beta   90.00
_cell.angle_gamma   90.00
#
_symmetry.space_group_name_H-M   'P 1'
#
loop_
_entity.id
_entity.type
_entity.pdbx_description
1 polymer ?
#
loop_
_entity_poly.entity_id
_entity_poly.type
_entity_poly.pdbx_seq_one_letter_code
_entity_poly.pdbx_strand_id
1 'polypeptide(L)'
;MKMHNLRQRLKDGELLMGTMITLSSPAVTELLSQLDFDWFFVDGEHGPLETTDVMGILQAAEPAVPCIVRVPVADEVWIKKFLDCGAAGIIAPQVNSPEQAAQIVSWTRYAPEGTRGVGLGRAHGYGLSFGDYVQRANDEIACVIQVEHIDAVHCVEETVKVPGVDCILLGPYDLSASMGKMGQVGDPDVVAAIDHVTKVCQSAGMPLGYFGVSSADIKPYVD
;
A
#
# COMPACT_ATOMS: atom_id res chain seq x y z
N MET A 1 17.87 -6.66 15.18
CA MET A 1 16.76 -5.69 15.32
C MET A 1 15.59 -6.28 14.58
N LYS A 2 14.44 -6.52 15.22
CA LYS A 2 13.25 -7.02 14.53
C LYS A 2 12.79 -5.90 13.60
N MET A 3 12.96 -6.05 12.28
CA MET A 3 12.14 -5.30 11.34
C MET A 3 10.70 -5.61 11.72
N HIS A 4 9.93 -4.58 12.07
CA HIS A 4 8.51 -4.77 12.31
C HIS A 4 7.90 -5.22 11.00
N ASN A 5 7.53 -6.50 10.90
CA ASN A 5 6.83 -7.02 9.72
C ASN A 5 5.48 -6.33 9.62
N LEU A 6 5.44 -5.27 8.80
CA LEU A 6 4.23 -4.43 8.65
C LEU A 6 3.04 -5.26 8.17
N ARG A 7 3.29 -6.23 7.29
CA ARG A 7 2.25 -7.15 6.82
C ARG A 7 1.65 -7.95 7.98
N GLN A 8 2.48 -8.41 8.94
CA GLN A 8 1.99 -9.13 10.09
C GLN A 8 1.16 -8.23 11.01
N ARG A 9 1.61 -7.00 11.26
CA ARG A 9 0.85 -6.01 12.05
C ARG A 9 -0.52 -5.70 11.43
N LEU A 10 -0.58 -5.58 10.09
CA LEU A 10 -1.87 -5.46 9.38
C LEU A 10 -2.77 -6.66 9.65
N LYS A 11 -2.25 -7.89 9.51
CA LYS A 11 -3.02 -9.13 9.76
C LYS A 11 -3.47 -9.27 11.20
N ASP A 12 -2.68 -8.76 12.14
CA ASP A 12 -3.01 -8.76 13.58
C ASP A 12 -4.07 -7.71 13.94
N GLY A 13 -4.49 -6.88 12.96
CA GLY A 13 -5.50 -5.83 13.14
C GLY A 13 -5.03 -4.64 13.98
N GLU A 14 -3.71 -4.39 14.02
CA GLU A 14 -3.18 -3.23 14.72
C GLU A 14 -3.61 -1.93 14.04
N LEU A 15 -3.96 -0.92 14.85
CA LEU A 15 -4.14 0.45 14.34
C LEU A 15 -2.78 1.04 14.00
N LEU A 16 -2.57 1.36 12.73
CA LEU A 16 -1.30 1.85 12.20
C LEU A 16 -1.44 3.27 11.66
N MET A 17 -0.66 4.20 12.20
CA MET A 17 -0.63 5.59 11.76
C MET A 17 0.55 5.84 10.83
N GLY A 18 0.24 6.27 9.61
CA GLY A 18 1.25 6.62 8.61
C GLY A 18 1.19 8.07 8.16
N THR A 19 2.23 8.51 7.44
CA THR A 19 2.22 9.80 6.74
C THR A 19 2.66 9.61 5.29
N MET A 20 2.17 10.50 4.40
CA MET A 20 2.51 10.47 2.98
C MET A 20 3.82 11.23 2.71
N ILE A 21 4.69 10.61 1.91
CA ILE A 21 5.94 11.19 1.41
C ILE A 21 5.79 11.44 -0.09
N THR A 22 5.77 12.72 -0.47
CA THR A 22 5.70 13.18 -1.86
C THR A 22 6.92 13.99 -2.29
N LEU A 23 7.84 14.27 -1.35
CA LEU A 23 9.04 15.06 -1.61
C LEU A 23 10.25 14.15 -1.82
N SER A 24 11.00 14.37 -2.88
CA SER A 24 12.28 13.70 -3.18
C SER A 24 13.40 14.21 -2.27
N SER A 25 13.25 13.99 -0.94
CA SER A 25 14.22 14.44 0.05
C SER A 25 14.49 13.39 1.13
N PRO A 26 15.60 12.65 1.04
CA PRO A 26 16.02 11.74 2.10
C PRO A 26 16.14 12.41 3.48
N ALA A 27 16.59 13.67 3.52
CA ALA A 27 16.71 14.42 4.79
C ALA A 27 15.35 14.68 5.46
N VAL A 28 14.29 14.97 4.68
CA VAL A 28 12.93 15.10 5.21
C VAL A 28 12.44 13.74 5.71
N THR A 29 12.70 12.68 4.97
CA THR A 29 12.32 11.31 5.38
C THR A 29 13.02 10.92 6.68
N GLU A 30 14.33 11.17 6.80
CA GLU A 30 15.09 10.93 8.02
C GLU A 30 14.54 11.72 9.22
N LEU A 31 14.18 12.99 9.01
CA LEU A 31 13.53 13.80 10.04
C LEU A 31 12.20 13.18 10.49
N LEU A 32 11.35 12.80 9.55
CA LEU A 32 10.06 12.16 9.84
C LEU A 32 10.21 10.80 10.52
N SER A 33 11.28 10.05 10.25
CA SER A 33 11.55 8.76 10.88
C SER A 33 11.89 8.87 12.39
N GLN A 34 12.14 10.08 12.89
CA GLN A 34 12.31 10.35 14.32
C GLN A 34 10.97 10.57 15.05
N LEU A 35 9.86 10.60 14.30
CA LEU A 35 8.52 10.77 14.84
C LEU A 35 7.84 9.41 14.97
N ASP A 36 6.75 9.35 15.76
CA ASP A 36 6.04 8.10 16.09
C ASP A 36 5.07 7.66 14.96
N PHE A 37 5.57 7.56 13.71
CA PHE A 37 4.83 6.94 12.63
C PHE A 37 5.12 5.45 12.56
N ASP A 38 4.07 4.65 12.35
CA ASP A 38 4.20 3.20 12.18
C ASP A 38 4.70 2.81 10.77
N TRP A 39 4.39 3.63 9.76
CA TRP A 39 4.78 3.39 8.37
C TRP A 39 4.77 4.68 7.54
N PHE A 40 5.44 4.65 6.39
CA PHE A 40 5.38 5.72 5.40
C PHE A 40 4.68 5.28 4.14
N PHE A 41 3.76 6.11 3.66
CA PHE A 41 3.14 6.03 2.35
C PHE A 41 4.02 6.81 1.35
N VAL A 42 4.85 6.14 0.57
CA VAL A 42 5.66 6.79 -0.46
C VAL A 42 4.87 6.86 -1.76
N ASP A 43 4.60 8.07 -2.25
CA ASP A 43 3.69 8.27 -3.38
C ASP A 43 4.44 8.37 -4.71
N GLY A 44 4.54 7.24 -5.42
CA GLY A 44 5.10 7.17 -6.77
C GLY A 44 4.10 7.52 -7.88
N GLU A 45 2.81 7.72 -7.56
CA GLU A 45 1.77 8.03 -8.56
C GLU A 45 1.65 9.54 -8.80
N HIS A 46 1.36 10.32 -7.76
CA HIS A 46 1.15 11.76 -7.87
C HIS A 46 2.37 12.59 -7.43
N GLY A 47 3.33 11.98 -6.76
CA GLY A 47 4.61 12.61 -6.44
C GLY A 47 5.56 12.62 -7.64
N PRO A 48 6.48 13.60 -7.75
CA PRO A 48 7.52 13.62 -8.78
C PRO A 48 8.66 12.66 -8.43
N LEU A 49 8.33 11.41 -8.00
CA LEU A 49 9.29 10.45 -7.48
C LEU A 49 9.61 9.37 -8.52
N GLU A 50 10.84 9.37 -8.98
CA GLU A 50 11.39 8.30 -9.80
C GLU A 50 11.96 7.16 -8.94
N THR A 51 12.31 6.03 -9.53
CA THR A 51 12.84 4.86 -8.81
C THR A 51 14.04 5.20 -7.91
N THR A 52 14.90 6.13 -8.35
CA THR A 52 16.08 6.57 -7.58
C THR A 52 15.68 7.38 -6.36
N ASP A 53 14.67 8.23 -6.49
CA ASP A 53 14.14 9.03 -5.38
C ASP A 53 13.50 8.13 -4.32
N VAL A 54 12.67 7.19 -4.76
CA VAL A 54 12.07 6.17 -3.89
C VAL A 54 13.15 5.38 -3.15
N MET A 55 14.20 4.93 -3.84
CA MET A 55 15.31 4.22 -3.20
C MET A 55 16.00 5.08 -2.12
N GLY A 56 16.22 6.37 -2.37
CA GLY A 56 16.80 7.30 -1.39
C GLY A 56 15.89 7.52 -0.17
N ILE A 57 14.57 7.60 -0.37
CA ILE A 57 13.57 7.66 0.69
C ILE A 57 13.61 6.39 1.54
N LEU A 58 13.59 5.21 0.89
CA LEU A 58 13.66 3.92 1.58
C LEU A 58 14.95 3.76 2.40
N GLN A 59 16.08 4.25 1.88
CA GLN A 59 17.37 4.24 2.61
C GLN A 59 17.33 5.13 3.86
N ALA A 60 16.70 6.29 3.76
CA ALA A 60 16.59 7.25 4.86
C ALA A 60 15.60 6.81 5.96
N ALA A 61 14.52 6.12 5.57
CA ALA A 61 13.52 5.61 6.51
C ALA A 61 14.01 4.37 7.28
N GLU A 62 14.83 3.53 6.64
CA GLU A 62 15.29 2.25 7.21
C GLU A 62 16.43 2.47 8.22
N PRO A 63 16.47 1.74 9.33
CA PRO A 63 15.58 0.64 9.71
C PRO A 63 14.39 1.09 10.59
N ALA A 64 14.16 2.37 10.75
CA ALA A 64 13.22 2.91 11.75
C ALA A 64 11.73 2.70 11.36
N VAL A 65 11.39 3.03 10.10
CA VAL A 65 10.00 3.04 9.65
C VAL A 65 9.85 2.29 8.32
N PRO A 66 9.00 1.25 8.24
CA PRO A 66 8.72 0.55 6.98
C PRO A 66 7.96 1.47 6.02
N CYS A 67 8.29 1.35 4.73
CA CYS A 67 7.65 2.12 3.67
C CYS A 67 6.81 1.22 2.77
N ILE A 68 5.56 1.59 2.50
CA ILE A 68 4.75 1.04 1.42
C ILE A 68 4.75 2.07 0.28
N VAL A 69 5.02 1.62 -0.94
CA VAL A 69 5.14 2.50 -2.10
C VAL A 69 3.89 2.37 -2.96
N ARG A 70 3.20 3.48 -3.22
CA ARG A 70 2.16 3.52 -4.23
C ARG A 70 2.81 3.56 -5.61
N VAL A 71 2.50 2.55 -6.44
CA VAL A 71 3.04 2.47 -7.80
C VAL A 71 2.34 3.48 -8.71
N PRO A 72 3.02 4.05 -9.74
CA PRO A 72 2.41 5.00 -10.69
C PRO A 72 1.26 4.38 -11.47
N VAL A 73 1.38 3.11 -11.76
CA VAL A 73 0.37 2.25 -12.39
C VAL A 73 0.57 0.82 -11.88
N ALA A 74 -0.53 0.11 -11.67
CA ALA A 74 -0.50 -1.27 -11.17
C ALA A 74 -0.04 -2.23 -12.28
N ASP A 75 1.28 -2.28 -12.55
CA ASP A 75 1.91 -3.21 -13.47
C ASP A 75 3.12 -3.94 -12.86
N GLU A 76 3.51 -5.04 -13.51
CA GLU A 76 4.62 -5.89 -13.06
C GLU A 76 5.94 -5.11 -12.93
N VAL A 77 6.21 -4.18 -13.84
CA VAL A 77 7.51 -3.49 -13.93
C VAL A 77 7.71 -2.57 -12.72
N TRP A 78 6.70 -1.75 -12.41
CA TRP A 78 6.77 -0.83 -11.27
C TRP A 78 6.74 -1.56 -9.94
N ILE A 79 5.87 -2.56 -9.79
CA ILE A 79 5.80 -3.40 -8.59
C ILE A 79 7.17 -4.02 -8.31
N LYS A 80 7.77 -4.70 -9.30
CA LYS A 80 9.08 -5.33 -9.16
C LYS A 80 10.18 -4.33 -8.82
N LYS A 81 10.24 -3.17 -9.51
CA LYS A 81 11.24 -2.14 -9.27
C LYS A 81 11.22 -1.62 -7.84
N PHE A 82 10.04 -1.27 -7.32
CA PHE A 82 9.96 -0.72 -5.97
C PHE A 82 10.20 -1.77 -4.89
N LEU A 83 9.76 -3.01 -5.09
CA LEU A 83 10.09 -4.11 -4.20
C LEU A 83 11.59 -4.42 -4.20
N ASP A 84 12.27 -4.35 -5.35
CA ASP A 84 13.72 -4.55 -5.44
C ASP A 84 14.52 -3.38 -4.85
N CYS A 85 13.93 -2.18 -4.75
CA CYS A 85 14.46 -1.07 -3.96
C CYS A 85 14.33 -1.29 -2.44
N GLY A 86 13.55 -2.27 -1.99
CA GLY A 86 13.39 -2.61 -0.57
C GLY A 86 12.12 -2.06 0.07
N ALA A 87 11.07 -1.78 -0.71
CA ALA A 87 9.76 -1.44 -0.15
C ALA A 87 9.21 -2.60 0.69
N ALA A 88 8.59 -2.30 1.82
CA ALA A 88 7.92 -3.27 2.68
C ALA A 88 6.57 -3.76 2.08
N GLY A 89 6.11 -3.11 1.03
CA GLY A 89 4.91 -3.44 0.30
C GLY A 89 4.62 -2.45 -0.81
N ILE A 90 3.53 -2.69 -1.53
CA ILE A 90 3.01 -1.80 -2.55
C ILE A 90 1.56 -1.42 -2.27
N ILE A 91 1.17 -0.22 -2.72
CA ILE A 91 -0.21 0.18 -2.89
C ILE A 91 -0.47 0.22 -4.39
N ALA A 92 -1.46 -0.55 -4.84
CA ALA A 92 -1.86 -0.59 -6.22
C ALA A 92 -3.08 0.31 -6.44
N PRO A 93 -2.95 1.41 -7.21
CA PRO A 93 -4.07 2.30 -7.52
C PRO A 93 -4.95 1.71 -8.61
N GLN A 94 -6.18 2.21 -8.74
CA GLN A 94 -7.13 1.96 -9.84
C GLN A 94 -7.42 0.47 -10.08
N VAL A 95 -7.55 -0.30 -9.01
CA VAL A 95 -7.87 -1.74 -9.09
C VAL A 95 -9.39 -1.92 -9.03
N ASN A 96 -9.98 -2.29 -10.13
CA ASN A 96 -11.42 -2.27 -10.36
C ASN A 96 -12.02 -3.68 -10.56
N SER A 97 -11.24 -4.74 -10.38
CA SER A 97 -11.75 -6.11 -10.39
C SER A 97 -10.90 -7.06 -9.51
N PRO A 98 -11.48 -8.18 -9.04
CA PRO A 98 -10.76 -9.19 -8.28
C PRO A 98 -9.67 -9.88 -9.10
N GLU A 99 -9.82 -10.00 -10.44
CA GLU A 99 -8.81 -10.54 -11.33
C GLU A 99 -7.57 -9.65 -11.39
N GLN A 100 -7.76 -8.31 -11.45
CA GLN A 100 -6.66 -7.36 -11.35
C GLN A 100 -5.95 -7.48 -9.98
N ALA A 101 -6.70 -7.57 -8.89
CA ALA A 101 -6.13 -7.76 -7.56
C ALA A 101 -5.31 -9.06 -7.48
N ALA A 102 -5.82 -10.18 -7.99
CA ALA A 102 -5.10 -11.46 -8.03
C ALA A 102 -3.81 -11.38 -8.86
N GLN A 103 -3.86 -10.68 -10.00
CA GLN A 103 -2.69 -10.49 -10.85
C GLN A 103 -1.62 -9.64 -10.14
N ILE A 104 -2.01 -8.57 -9.44
CA ILE A 104 -1.12 -7.72 -8.64
C ILE A 104 -0.47 -8.53 -7.53
N VAL A 105 -1.24 -9.33 -6.79
CA VAL A 105 -0.70 -10.24 -5.78
C VAL A 105 0.36 -11.16 -6.40
N SER A 106 0.08 -11.78 -7.56
CA SER A 106 1.04 -12.64 -8.25
C SER A 106 2.36 -11.93 -8.55
N TRP A 107 2.33 -10.67 -8.93
CA TRP A 107 3.54 -9.87 -9.20
C TRP A 107 4.32 -9.47 -7.93
N THR A 108 3.70 -9.56 -6.74
CA THR A 108 4.37 -9.28 -5.47
C THR A 108 5.02 -10.50 -4.84
N ARG A 109 4.73 -11.71 -5.32
CA ARG A 109 5.17 -12.99 -4.74
C ARG A 109 6.14 -13.73 -5.66
N TYR A 110 7.16 -14.34 -5.06
CA TYR A 110 8.03 -15.30 -5.75
C TYR A 110 7.33 -16.64 -5.92
N ALA A 111 7.77 -17.42 -6.91
CA ALA A 111 7.30 -18.78 -7.09
C ALA A 111 7.48 -19.64 -5.80
N PRO A 112 6.54 -20.55 -5.49
CA PRO A 112 5.41 -20.99 -6.32
C PRO A 112 4.14 -20.12 -6.15
N GLU A 113 4.11 -19.14 -5.26
CA GLU A 113 2.92 -18.35 -4.92
C GLU A 113 2.61 -17.26 -5.94
N GLY A 114 3.59 -16.86 -6.74
CA GLY A 114 3.44 -15.82 -7.74
C GLY A 114 4.48 -15.87 -8.84
N THR A 115 4.57 -14.76 -9.58
CA THR A 115 5.40 -14.65 -10.80
C THR A 115 6.43 -13.52 -10.72
N ARG A 116 6.67 -12.95 -9.50
CA ARG A 116 7.67 -11.89 -9.32
C ARG A 116 9.04 -12.36 -9.84
N GLY A 117 9.61 -11.59 -10.78
CA GLY A 117 10.96 -11.85 -11.28
C GLY A 117 12.03 -11.60 -10.20
N VAL A 118 13.11 -12.35 -10.28
CA VAL A 118 14.23 -12.28 -9.33
C VAL A 118 15.38 -11.46 -9.89
N GLY A 119 15.92 -10.53 -9.11
CA GLY A 119 17.09 -9.74 -9.47
C GLY A 119 17.96 -9.43 -8.25
N LEU A 120 19.17 -8.90 -8.46
CA LEU A 120 20.10 -8.54 -7.38
C LEU A 120 19.99 -7.04 -7.06
N GLY A 121 18.85 -6.66 -6.46
CA GLY A 121 18.58 -5.29 -6.02
C GLY A 121 19.01 -5.01 -4.58
N ARG A 122 18.66 -3.80 -4.10
CA ARG A 122 18.90 -3.38 -2.71
C ARG A 122 18.19 -4.30 -1.70
N ALA A 123 16.97 -4.74 -1.98
CA ALA A 123 16.21 -5.64 -1.12
C ALA A 123 16.95 -6.93 -0.76
N HIS A 124 17.80 -7.43 -1.67
CA HIS A 124 18.62 -8.62 -1.49
C HIS A 124 20.01 -8.31 -0.91
N GLY A 125 20.23 -7.10 -0.37
CA GLY A 125 21.55 -6.65 0.06
C GLY A 125 22.57 -6.67 -1.08
N TYR A 126 22.14 -6.33 -2.31
CA TYR A 126 22.96 -6.40 -3.53
C TYR A 126 23.55 -7.79 -3.80
N GLY A 127 22.84 -8.83 -3.37
CA GLY A 127 23.22 -10.23 -3.49
C GLY A 127 23.77 -10.86 -2.20
N LEU A 128 24.15 -10.07 -1.20
CA LEU A 128 24.73 -10.58 0.03
C LEU A 128 23.75 -11.35 0.93
N SER A 129 22.45 -11.03 0.85
CA SER A 129 21.38 -11.68 1.61
C SER A 129 20.30 -12.28 0.72
N PHE A 130 20.68 -12.69 -0.49
CA PHE A 130 19.74 -13.16 -1.52
C PHE A 130 18.86 -14.33 -1.03
N GLY A 131 19.48 -15.41 -0.54
CA GLY A 131 18.76 -16.62 -0.11
C GLY A 131 17.78 -16.34 1.03
N ASP A 132 18.21 -15.59 2.02
CA ASP A 132 17.42 -15.23 3.19
C ASP A 132 16.21 -14.34 2.80
N TYR A 133 16.43 -13.38 1.89
CA TYR A 133 15.35 -12.51 1.42
C TYR A 133 14.29 -13.28 0.63
N VAL A 134 14.70 -14.12 -0.33
CA VAL A 134 13.77 -14.91 -1.15
C VAL A 134 12.89 -15.83 -0.29
N GLN A 135 13.47 -16.43 0.77
CA GLN A 135 12.71 -17.32 1.65
C GLN A 135 11.62 -16.63 2.46
N ARG A 136 11.77 -15.34 2.78
CA ARG A 136 10.82 -14.62 3.65
C ARG A 136 9.99 -13.57 2.93
N ALA A 137 10.36 -13.16 1.71
CA ALA A 137 9.71 -12.07 0.99
C ALA A 137 8.21 -12.31 0.78
N ASN A 138 7.79 -13.54 0.48
CA ASN A 138 6.37 -13.87 0.31
C ASN A 138 5.55 -13.66 1.60
N ASP A 139 6.17 -13.80 2.76
CA ASP A 139 5.54 -13.61 4.07
C ASP A 139 5.60 -12.15 4.58
N GLU A 140 6.59 -11.37 4.12
CA GLU A 140 6.86 -10.03 4.65
C GLU A 140 6.29 -8.89 3.79
N ILE A 141 6.19 -9.08 2.47
CA ILE A 141 5.73 -8.03 1.54
C ILE A 141 4.22 -7.84 1.64
N ALA A 142 3.79 -6.62 1.97
CA ALA A 142 2.38 -6.24 1.99
C ALA A 142 1.87 -5.89 0.59
N CYS A 143 0.66 -6.37 0.26
CA CYS A 143 -0.07 -6.02 -0.96
C CYS A 143 -1.35 -5.28 -0.58
N VAL A 144 -1.38 -3.98 -0.84
CA VAL A 144 -2.50 -3.08 -0.53
C VAL A 144 -3.22 -2.71 -1.83
N ILE A 145 -4.53 -2.91 -1.86
CA ILE A 145 -5.38 -2.55 -3.01
C ILE A 145 -6.10 -1.24 -2.69
N GLN A 146 -5.95 -0.25 -3.57
CA GLN A 146 -6.64 1.03 -3.42
C GLN A 146 -8.03 0.97 -4.07
N VAL A 147 -9.08 1.16 -3.27
CA VAL A 147 -10.48 1.28 -3.71
C VAL A 147 -10.81 2.77 -3.83
N GLU A 148 -10.86 3.24 -5.07
CA GLU A 148 -11.03 4.66 -5.40
C GLU A 148 -11.88 4.90 -6.66
N HIS A 149 -12.57 3.87 -7.13
CA HIS A 149 -13.49 3.91 -8.25
C HIS A 149 -14.77 3.16 -7.89
N ILE A 150 -15.91 3.61 -8.42
CA ILE A 150 -17.20 2.97 -8.13
C ILE A 150 -17.25 1.50 -8.57
N ASP A 151 -16.55 1.12 -9.64
CA ASP A 151 -16.46 -0.27 -10.07
C ASP A 151 -15.74 -1.15 -9.05
N ALA A 152 -14.70 -0.60 -8.37
CA ALA A 152 -14.03 -1.29 -7.27
C ALA A 152 -14.98 -1.51 -6.07
N VAL A 153 -15.84 -0.53 -5.78
CA VAL A 153 -16.89 -0.67 -4.75
C VAL A 153 -17.86 -1.79 -5.09
N HIS A 154 -18.27 -1.89 -6.37
CA HIS A 154 -19.22 -2.92 -6.82
C HIS A 154 -18.67 -4.36 -6.76
N CYS A 155 -17.36 -4.55 -6.67
CA CYS A 155 -16.74 -5.87 -6.61
C CYS A 155 -15.92 -6.10 -5.33
N VAL A 156 -16.07 -5.24 -4.31
CA VAL A 156 -15.24 -5.31 -3.09
C VAL A 156 -15.42 -6.62 -2.33
N GLU A 157 -16.63 -7.22 -2.34
CA GLU A 157 -16.91 -8.51 -1.68
C GLU A 157 -16.08 -9.67 -2.25
N GLU A 158 -15.75 -9.61 -3.54
CA GLU A 158 -14.90 -10.59 -4.22
C GLU A 158 -13.42 -10.22 -4.03
N THR A 159 -13.10 -8.94 -4.07
CA THR A 159 -11.73 -8.44 -3.92
C THR A 159 -11.14 -8.79 -2.54
N VAL A 160 -11.92 -8.65 -1.46
CA VAL A 160 -11.45 -9.01 -0.10
C VAL A 160 -11.21 -10.51 0.09
N LYS A 161 -11.72 -11.37 -0.80
CA LYS A 161 -11.49 -12.82 -0.79
C LYS A 161 -10.26 -13.25 -1.58
N VAL A 162 -9.64 -12.35 -2.33
CA VAL A 162 -8.44 -12.66 -3.12
C VAL A 162 -7.29 -13.00 -2.19
N PRO A 163 -6.74 -14.23 -2.24
CA PRO A 163 -5.64 -14.61 -1.38
C PRO A 163 -4.41 -13.75 -1.64
N GLY A 164 -3.82 -13.19 -0.58
CA GLY A 164 -2.62 -12.36 -0.66
C GLY A 164 -2.88 -10.86 -0.76
N VAL A 165 -4.15 -10.41 -0.87
CA VAL A 165 -4.53 -9.04 -0.54
C VAL A 165 -4.47 -8.89 0.98
N ASP A 166 -3.68 -7.93 1.47
CA ASP A 166 -3.40 -7.76 2.89
C ASP A 166 -4.15 -6.58 3.51
N CYS A 167 -4.61 -5.62 2.69
CA CYS A 167 -5.33 -4.43 3.13
C CYS A 167 -6.07 -3.80 1.95
N ILE A 168 -7.22 -3.20 2.23
CA ILE A 168 -7.92 -2.27 1.33
C ILE A 168 -7.59 -0.84 1.80
N LEU A 169 -7.26 0.06 0.89
CA LEU A 169 -7.07 1.48 1.16
C LEU A 169 -8.12 2.29 0.42
N LEU A 170 -8.92 3.07 1.14
CA LEU A 170 -9.91 3.96 0.54
C LEU A 170 -9.26 5.25 0.03
N GLY A 171 -9.54 5.60 -1.24
CA GLY A 171 -9.22 6.88 -1.86
C GLY A 171 -10.49 7.72 -2.10
N PRO A 172 -10.98 8.46 -1.08
CA PRO A 172 -12.31 9.07 -1.12
C PRO A 172 -12.48 10.15 -2.19
N TYR A 173 -11.40 10.88 -2.54
CA TYR A 173 -11.44 11.94 -3.55
C TYR A 173 -11.66 11.36 -4.95
N ASP A 174 -10.87 10.38 -5.35
CA ASP A 174 -10.99 9.72 -6.66
C ASP A 174 -12.28 8.92 -6.75
N LEU A 175 -12.70 8.28 -5.65
CA LEU A 175 -14.01 7.64 -5.57
C LEU A 175 -15.14 8.64 -5.88
N SER A 176 -15.12 9.81 -5.23
CA SER A 176 -16.10 10.86 -5.50
C SER A 176 -16.08 11.33 -6.95
N ALA A 177 -14.89 11.44 -7.54
CA ALA A 177 -14.70 11.80 -8.95
C ALA A 177 -15.31 10.75 -9.90
N SER A 178 -15.07 9.46 -9.64
CA SER A 178 -15.62 8.36 -10.44
C SER A 178 -17.15 8.32 -10.42
N MET A 179 -17.75 8.86 -9.36
CA MET A 179 -19.21 9.01 -9.20
C MET A 179 -19.76 10.32 -9.79
N GLY A 180 -18.92 11.11 -10.49
CA GLY A 180 -19.30 12.42 -11.03
C GLY A 180 -19.47 13.53 -9.97
N LYS A 181 -18.91 13.33 -8.78
CA LYS A 181 -19.04 14.22 -7.60
C LYS A 181 -17.68 14.68 -7.08
N MET A 182 -16.77 15.04 -7.98
CA MET A 182 -15.39 15.41 -7.67
C MET A 182 -15.26 16.30 -6.43
N GLY A 183 -14.52 15.81 -5.40
CA GLY A 183 -14.27 16.53 -4.16
C GLY A 183 -15.43 16.58 -3.16
N GLN A 184 -16.61 16.06 -3.52
CA GLN A 184 -17.80 16.04 -2.65
C GLN A 184 -17.80 14.76 -1.79
N VAL A 185 -16.75 14.55 -0.99
CA VAL A 185 -16.59 13.34 -0.16
C VAL A 185 -17.74 13.15 0.84
N GLY A 186 -18.37 14.26 1.29
CA GLY A 186 -19.53 14.23 2.18
C GLY A 186 -20.88 14.05 1.49
N ASP A 187 -20.93 13.89 0.15
CA ASP A 187 -22.18 13.61 -0.56
C ASP A 187 -22.76 12.26 -0.09
N PRO A 188 -24.09 12.16 0.11
CA PRO A 188 -24.72 10.95 0.66
C PRO A 188 -24.40 9.66 -0.12
N ASP A 189 -24.30 9.73 -1.46
CA ASP A 189 -24.01 8.54 -2.26
C ASP A 189 -22.54 8.12 -2.11
N VAL A 190 -21.61 9.09 -1.98
CA VAL A 190 -20.18 8.81 -1.73
C VAL A 190 -19.99 8.22 -0.34
N VAL A 191 -20.64 8.80 0.67
CA VAL A 191 -20.64 8.25 2.03
C VAL A 191 -21.20 6.84 2.05
N ALA A 192 -22.31 6.59 1.37
CA ALA A 192 -22.89 5.25 1.29
C ALA A 192 -21.94 4.22 0.63
N ALA A 193 -21.16 4.63 -0.39
CA ALA A 193 -20.16 3.78 -1.01
C ALA A 193 -19.00 3.47 -0.06
N ILE A 194 -18.50 4.47 0.68
CA ILE A 194 -17.46 4.31 1.71
C ILE A 194 -17.95 3.37 2.83
N ASP A 195 -19.18 3.59 3.32
CA ASP A 195 -19.79 2.76 4.35
C ASP A 195 -19.96 1.31 3.90
N HIS A 196 -20.29 1.09 2.61
CA HIS A 196 -20.39 -0.25 2.05
C HIS A 196 -19.04 -0.97 2.09
N VAL A 197 -17.97 -0.35 1.57
CA VAL A 197 -16.61 -0.92 1.62
C VAL A 197 -16.19 -1.20 3.07
N THR A 198 -16.45 -0.27 3.97
CA THR A 198 -16.12 -0.42 5.39
C THR A 198 -16.80 -1.65 6.00
N LYS A 199 -18.10 -1.83 5.77
CA LYS A 199 -18.86 -2.98 6.27
C LYS A 199 -18.37 -4.31 5.69
N VAL A 200 -18.04 -4.33 4.40
CA VAL A 200 -17.50 -5.53 3.74
C VAL A 200 -16.15 -5.91 4.34
N CYS A 201 -15.22 -4.95 4.48
CA CYS A 201 -13.91 -5.19 5.08
C CYS A 201 -14.05 -5.70 6.53
N GLN A 202 -14.87 -5.05 7.35
CA GLN A 202 -15.14 -5.49 8.73
C GLN A 202 -15.71 -6.91 8.78
N SER A 203 -16.67 -7.23 7.92
CA SER A 203 -17.30 -8.56 7.88
C SER A 203 -16.32 -9.65 7.43
N ALA A 204 -15.37 -9.32 6.57
CA ALA A 204 -14.35 -10.23 6.06
C ALA A 204 -13.10 -10.31 6.96
N GLY A 205 -12.98 -9.45 7.98
CA GLY A 205 -11.75 -9.31 8.77
C GLY A 205 -10.58 -8.75 7.94
N MET A 206 -10.89 -8.01 6.86
CA MET A 206 -9.90 -7.39 6.00
C MET A 206 -9.47 -6.04 6.59
N PRO A 207 -8.17 -5.80 6.83
CA PRO A 207 -7.67 -4.50 7.23
C PRO A 207 -8.11 -3.41 6.26
N LEU A 208 -8.56 -2.28 6.81
CA LEU A 208 -9.00 -1.13 6.02
C LEU A 208 -8.20 0.10 6.41
N GLY A 209 -7.57 0.75 5.43
CA GLY A 209 -6.93 2.05 5.56
C GLY A 209 -7.81 3.15 4.96
N TYR A 210 -7.73 4.33 5.56
CA TYR A 210 -8.40 5.53 5.07
C TYR A 210 -7.37 6.65 4.90
N PHE A 211 -7.38 7.31 3.73
CA PHE A 211 -6.55 8.47 3.48
C PHE A 211 -7.35 9.75 3.73
N GLY A 212 -6.81 10.62 4.56
CA GLY A 212 -7.35 11.97 4.80
C GLY A 212 -6.24 13.01 4.85
N VAL A 213 -6.56 14.23 4.45
CA VAL A 213 -5.59 15.35 4.40
C VAL A 213 -5.47 16.08 5.75
N SER A 214 -6.33 15.74 6.69
CA SER A 214 -6.30 16.29 8.05
C SER A 214 -6.67 15.22 9.09
N SER A 215 -6.29 15.49 10.35
CA SER A 215 -6.70 14.63 11.48
C SER A 215 -8.23 14.58 11.67
N ALA A 216 -8.95 15.63 11.26
CA ALA A 216 -10.42 15.66 11.32
C ALA A 216 -11.06 14.66 10.35
N ASP A 217 -10.43 14.46 9.17
CA ASP A 217 -10.95 13.56 8.14
C ASP A 217 -10.79 12.09 8.54
N ILE A 218 -9.70 11.74 9.24
CA ILE A 218 -9.40 10.36 9.61
C ILE A 218 -10.01 9.95 10.96
N LYS A 219 -10.31 10.91 11.85
CA LYS A 219 -10.80 10.63 13.19
C LYS A 219 -12.00 9.68 13.25
N PRO A 220 -13.02 9.77 12.37
CA PRO A 220 -14.16 8.85 12.39
C PRO A 220 -13.81 7.38 12.10
N TYR A 221 -12.60 7.11 11.58
CA TYR A 221 -12.13 5.77 11.21
C TYR A 221 -11.09 5.20 12.19
N VAL A 222 -10.72 5.98 13.20
CA VAL A 222 -9.74 5.60 14.25
C VAL A 222 -10.44 5.25 15.56
N ASP A 223 -11.58 5.89 15.86
CA ASP A 223 -12.41 5.68 17.04
C ASP A 223 -13.40 4.52 16.83
#